data_0abe6fe85be5922bc0975830afc2a3fc
#
_entry.id   0abe6fe85be5922bc0975830afc2a3fc
#
_cell.length_a   1.000
_cell.length_b   1.000
_cell.length_c   1.000
_cell.angle_alpha   90.00
_cell.angle_beta   90.00
_cell.angle_gamma   90.00
#
_symmetry.space_group_name_H-M   'P 1'
#
loop_
_entity.id
_entity.type
_entity.pdbx_description
1 polymer ?
#
loop_
_entity_poly.entity_id
_entity_poly.type
_entity_poly.pdbx_seq_one_letter_code
_entity_poly.pdbx_strand_id
1 'polypeptide(L)'
;LVGSEMCIRDRLYGVETFCQIVQQCGGILPCVQIQDAPDMPNRGYYFDQTRGRVLKLEELKKIADRMCRYKLNQLQLYVEHTYLFRDFSEMWRDQTPLTAEEILELDSYCRERHIELVPSLASFGHLCTLLSTKTYGDLCEMEDSWKEPFSFWNRMRYHTINVSDERSLPLIKKMIAEYMQLFSSNKFNICADETFCLGKYKSKKLAEERGVHRLYIDYVKELAQFLVENGKIPMFWGDIIWNSPELMKELPESMICLNWGYAPEQREDETRAIAQTGAVQYLCPGVCGWNQWANLIENSYKNITRMCGYAAKYHGIGVLNTDWGDFGHVNDPAFSVPGMIYGAVFSWNGEKIPFAELNRMISRIEYGDTTGNYVSHLAEICGQSVFQWREAVMYYENRCLKHELEEGEDLFRGVDQAGVDAAADALRDIYKKLLESTQAMPETKKQMQLL
;
A
#
# COMPACT_ATOMS: atom_id res chain seq x y z
N LEU A 1 -18.73 -7.03 -25.82
CA LEU A 1 -18.88 -7.40 -24.39
C LEU A 1 -18.28 -6.36 -23.44
N VAL A 2 -17.21 -5.65 -23.81
CA VAL A 2 -16.58 -4.60 -22.97
C VAL A 2 -17.56 -3.49 -22.61
N GLY A 3 -18.47 -3.12 -23.48
CA GLY A 3 -19.47 -2.07 -23.22
C GLY A 3 -20.55 -2.46 -22.20
N SER A 4 -20.85 -3.76 -22.03
CA SER A 4 -21.91 -4.18 -21.08
C SER A 4 -21.43 -4.18 -19.62
N GLU A 5 -20.18 -4.56 -19.35
CA GLU A 5 -19.62 -4.53 -18.00
C GLU A 5 -19.41 -3.10 -17.49
N MET A 6 -18.98 -2.17 -18.34
CA MET A 6 -18.92 -0.77 -18.00
C MET A 6 -20.29 -0.22 -17.60
N CYS A 7 -21.35 -0.53 -18.36
CA CYS A 7 -22.70 -0.10 -18.03
C CYS A 7 -23.21 -0.65 -16.69
N ILE A 8 -22.86 -1.90 -16.33
CA ILE A 8 -23.27 -2.50 -15.05
C ILE A 8 -22.54 -1.83 -13.88
N ARG A 9 -21.25 -1.62 -13.99
CA ARG A 9 -20.43 -0.91 -12.98
C ARG A 9 -20.92 0.52 -12.76
N ASP A 10 -21.22 1.24 -13.82
CA ASP A 10 -21.75 2.61 -13.74
C ASP A 10 -23.11 2.66 -13.05
N ARG A 11 -23.95 1.65 -13.25
CA ARG A 11 -25.23 1.50 -12.51
C ARG A 11 -24.99 1.30 -11.02
N LEU A 12 -24.03 0.45 -10.63
CA LEU A 12 -23.66 0.27 -9.24
C LEU A 12 -23.19 1.60 -8.63
N TYR A 13 -22.34 2.34 -9.31
CA TYR A 13 -21.86 3.65 -8.85
C TYR A 13 -23.00 4.66 -8.72
N GLY A 14 -24.00 4.61 -9.60
CA GLY A 14 -25.21 5.41 -9.48
C GLY A 14 -26.03 5.04 -8.24
N VAL A 15 -26.16 3.75 -7.93
CA VAL A 15 -26.83 3.26 -6.72
C VAL A 15 -26.08 3.71 -5.47
N GLU A 16 -24.74 3.59 -5.43
CA GLU A 16 -23.94 4.07 -4.29
C GLU A 16 -24.09 5.57 -4.06
N THR A 17 -24.11 6.37 -5.15
CA THR A 17 -24.39 7.81 -5.06
C THR A 17 -25.78 8.07 -4.48
N PHE A 18 -26.78 7.35 -4.96
CA PHE A 18 -28.16 7.48 -4.47
C PHE A 18 -28.25 7.11 -2.98
N CYS A 19 -27.63 6.03 -2.56
CA CYS A 19 -27.58 5.61 -1.15
C CYS A 19 -26.95 6.70 -0.26
N GLN A 20 -25.87 7.34 -0.71
CA GLN A 20 -25.23 8.44 0.02
C GLN A 20 -26.16 9.67 0.12
N ILE A 21 -26.90 10.01 -0.96
CA ILE A 21 -27.89 11.10 -0.93
C ILE A 21 -29.00 10.77 0.08
N VAL A 22 -29.58 9.58 0.03
CA VAL A 22 -30.63 9.16 0.97
C VAL A 22 -30.14 9.25 2.42
N GLN A 23 -28.92 8.78 2.68
CA GLN A 23 -28.32 8.86 4.01
C GLN A 23 -28.21 10.29 4.55
N GLN A 24 -27.92 11.26 3.68
CA GLN A 24 -27.73 12.66 4.07
C GLN A 24 -29.05 13.42 4.18
N CYS A 25 -30.02 13.10 3.34
CA CYS A 25 -31.28 13.87 3.23
C CYS A 25 -32.41 13.30 4.10
N GLY A 26 -32.25 12.12 4.69
CA GLY A 26 -33.32 11.47 5.47
C GLY A 26 -34.56 11.15 4.60
N GLY A 27 -35.71 11.60 5.01
CA GLY A 27 -36.98 11.27 4.35
C GLY A 27 -37.37 12.13 3.14
N ILE A 28 -36.65 13.23 2.86
CA ILE A 28 -36.97 14.15 1.76
C ILE A 28 -35.79 14.19 0.78
N LEU A 29 -36.00 13.62 -0.42
CA LEU A 29 -34.96 13.60 -1.45
C LEU A 29 -35.01 14.88 -2.29
N PRO A 30 -33.84 15.50 -2.57
CA PRO A 30 -33.78 16.63 -3.47
C PRO A 30 -34.05 16.18 -4.92
N CYS A 31 -34.65 17.07 -5.72
CA CYS A 31 -34.71 16.87 -7.15
C CYS A 31 -33.39 17.33 -7.77
N VAL A 32 -32.53 16.35 -8.18
CA VAL A 32 -31.20 16.61 -8.71
C VAL A 32 -30.99 15.87 -10.02
N GLN A 33 -30.15 16.43 -10.87
CA GLN A 33 -29.58 15.75 -12.04
C GLN A 33 -28.06 15.70 -11.82
N ILE A 34 -27.47 14.50 -11.90
CA ILE A 34 -26.04 14.26 -11.73
C ILE A 34 -25.50 13.72 -13.04
N GLN A 35 -24.48 14.40 -13.59
CA GLN A 35 -23.68 13.92 -14.71
C GLN A 35 -22.24 13.85 -14.23
N ASP A 36 -21.68 12.64 -14.12
CA ASP A 36 -20.40 12.40 -13.46
C ASP A 36 -19.70 11.20 -14.10
N ALA A 37 -18.37 11.24 -14.15
CA ALA A 37 -17.52 10.17 -14.65
C ALA A 37 -16.14 10.24 -13.96
N PRO A 38 -15.45 9.10 -13.79
CA PRO A 38 -14.12 9.11 -13.18
C PRO A 38 -13.04 9.63 -14.15
N ASP A 39 -12.12 10.46 -13.63
CA ASP A 39 -10.95 10.91 -14.36
C ASP A 39 -9.93 9.77 -14.55
N MET A 40 -9.76 8.91 -13.52
CA MET A 40 -8.85 7.75 -13.57
C MET A 40 -9.63 6.46 -13.80
N PRO A 41 -9.27 5.65 -14.83
CA PRO A 41 -9.93 4.37 -15.09
C PRO A 41 -9.64 3.34 -14.00
N ASN A 42 -8.42 3.32 -13.44
CA ASN A 42 -8.02 2.42 -12.36
C ASN A 42 -7.84 3.24 -11.08
N ARG A 43 -8.62 2.90 -10.06
CA ARG A 43 -8.64 3.57 -8.75
C ARG A 43 -8.47 2.52 -7.68
N GLY A 44 -7.22 2.35 -7.25
CA GLY A 44 -6.81 1.22 -6.42
C GLY A 44 -6.53 1.58 -4.97
N TYR A 45 -6.65 0.56 -4.14
CA TYR A 45 -6.14 0.53 -2.79
C TYR A 45 -5.19 -0.65 -2.63
N TYR A 46 -4.03 -0.39 -2.03
CA TYR A 46 -2.99 -1.38 -1.77
C TYR A 46 -2.83 -1.55 -0.27
N PHE A 47 -3.04 -2.76 0.22
CA PHE A 47 -2.97 -3.05 1.65
C PHE A 47 -1.84 -4.02 1.95
N ASP A 48 -0.99 -3.68 2.93
CA ASP A 48 0.07 -4.57 3.41
C ASP A 48 -0.53 -5.70 4.27
N GLN A 49 -0.65 -6.88 3.68
CA GLN A 49 -1.20 -8.08 4.30
C GLN A 49 -0.12 -8.92 4.98
N THR A 50 1.09 -8.37 5.16
CA THR A 50 2.25 -9.14 5.62
C THR A 50 2.90 -8.58 6.88
N ARG A 51 3.19 -7.27 6.91
CA ARG A 51 4.06 -6.68 7.93
C ARG A 51 3.29 -6.35 9.20
N GLY A 52 3.38 -7.27 10.19
CA GLY A 52 2.83 -7.09 11.55
C GLY A 52 1.32 -7.26 11.69
N ARG A 53 0.55 -7.19 10.61
CA ARG A 53 -0.89 -7.41 10.61
C ARG A 53 -1.30 -8.23 9.40
N VAL A 54 -1.94 -9.37 9.67
CA VAL A 54 -2.61 -10.21 8.66
C VAL A 54 -4.10 -10.15 8.96
N LEU A 55 -4.86 -9.49 8.11
CA LEU A 55 -6.31 -9.39 8.27
C LEU A 55 -6.97 -10.72 7.93
N LYS A 56 -8.00 -11.07 8.71
CA LYS A 56 -8.90 -12.19 8.38
C LYS A 56 -9.75 -11.84 7.17
N LEU A 57 -10.25 -12.85 6.48
CA LEU A 57 -11.10 -12.71 5.29
C LEU A 57 -12.26 -11.71 5.52
N GLU A 58 -12.93 -11.78 6.68
CA GLU A 58 -14.06 -10.89 6.98
C GLU A 58 -13.67 -9.40 7.07
N GLU A 59 -12.45 -9.08 7.51
CA GLU A 59 -11.96 -7.71 7.52
C GLU A 59 -11.56 -7.24 6.12
N LEU A 60 -11.00 -8.13 5.30
CA LEU A 60 -10.72 -7.85 3.89
C LEU A 60 -12.00 -7.58 3.09
N LYS A 61 -13.08 -8.31 3.38
CA LYS A 61 -14.41 -8.06 2.81
C LYS A 61 -14.96 -6.69 3.21
N LYS A 62 -14.77 -6.24 4.46
CA LYS A 62 -15.15 -4.89 4.88
C LYS A 62 -14.38 -3.80 4.14
N ILE A 63 -13.10 -4.04 3.84
CA ILE A 63 -12.32 -3.14 2.97
C ILE A 63 -12.97 -3.08 1.59
N ALA A 64 -13.30 -4.23 0.97
CA ALA A 64 -13.95 -4.28 -0.34
C ALA A 64 -15.32 -3.58 -0.33
N ASP A 65 -16.13 -3.73 0.72
CA ASP A 65 -17.41 -3.01 0.88
C ASP A 65 -17.22 -1.49 0.90
N ARG A 66 -16.22 -1.01 1.67
CA ARG A 66 -15.90 0.41 1.72
C ARG A 66 -15.37 0.92 0.37
N MET A 67 -14.53 0.14 -0.30
CA MET A 67 -14.04 0.46 -1.64
C MET A 67 -15.19 0.58 -2.64
N CYS A 68 -16.14 -0.34 -2.63
CA CYS A 68 -17.35 -0.29 -3.46
C CYS A 68 -18.13 0.99 -3.21
N ARG A 69 -18.41 1.31 -1.95
CA ARG A 69 -19.12 2.52 -1.53
C ARG A 69 -18.47 3.82 -2.05
N TYR A 70 -17.13 3.87 -2.06
CA TYR A 70 -16.37 5.03 -2.54
C TYR A 70 -15.86 4.86 -3.98
N LYS A 71 -16.38 3.88 -4.73
CA LYS A 71 -16.14 3.67 -6.16
C LYS A 71 -14.67 3.39 -6.52
N LEU A 72 -13.89 2.85 -5.58
CA LEU A 72 -12.59 2.25 -5.87
C LEU A 72 -12.82 0.92 -6.57
N ASN A 73 -11.97 0.57 -7.54
CA ASN A 73 -12.21 -0.59 -8.42
C ASN A 73 -11.03 -1.56 -8.55
N GLN A 74 -9.98 -1.39 -7.76
CA GLN A 74 -8.85 -2.32 -7.73
C GLN A 74 -8.31 -2.46 -6.31
N LEU A 75 -8.21 -3.69 -5.82
CA LEU A 75 -7.58 -4.04 -4.54
C LEU A 75 -6.32 -4.85 -4.82
N GLN A 76 -5.21 -4.49 -4.18
CA GLN A 76 -4.00 -5.31 -4.15
C GLN A 76 -3.63 -5.61 -2.70
N LEU A 77 -3.28 -6.86 -2.42
CA LEU A 77 -2.76 -7.29 -1.12
C LEU A 77 -1.27 -7.58 -1.26
N TYR A 78 -0.45 -6.85 -0.52
CA TYR A 78 0.99 -7.13 -0.47
C TYR A 78 1.26 -8.40 0.31
N VAL A 79 1.88 -9.36 -0.33
CA VAL A 79 2.23 -10.66 0.25
C VAL A 79 3.72 -10.94 0.07
N GLU A 80 4.37 -11.34 1.15
CA GLU A 80 5.72 -11.95 1.15
C GLU A 80 5.59 -13.46 1.43
N HIS A 81 5.01 -13.82 2.57
CA HIS A 81 4.91 -15.19 3.10
C HIS A 81 3.52 -15.51 3.67
N THR A 82 2.59 -14.59 3.60
CA THR A 82 1.27 -14.67 4.23
C THR A 82 0.19 -15.29 3.34
N TYR A 83 0.61 -16.09 2.39
CA TYR A 83 -0.20 -17.07 1.68
C TYR A 83 0.36 -18.48 1.96
N LEU A 84 -0.51 -19.48 2.04
CA LEU A 84 -0.18 -20.86 2.37
C LEU A 84 0.39 -21.60 1.13
N PHE A 85 1.59 -21.18 0.69
CA PHE A 85 2.28 -21.77 -0.44
C PHE A 85 2.57 -23.25 -0.23
N ARG A 86 2.26 -24.07 -1.23
CA ARG A 86 2.59 -25.49 -1.22
C ARG A 86 4.11 -25.67 -1.22
N ASP A 87 4.59 -26.61 -0.46
CA ASP A 87 6.02 -26.96 -0.31
C ASP A 87 6.89 -25.90 0.41
N PHE A 88 6.31 -24.84 0.98
CA PHE A 88 7.03 -23.78 1.68
C PHE A 88 6.70 -23.74 3.19
N SER A 89 6.47 -24.89 3.82
CA SER A 89 5.99 -24.97 5.21
C SER A 89 6.92 -24.30 6.24
N GLU A 90 8.24 -24.27 6.01
CA GLU A 90 9.16 -23.53 6.88
C GLU A 90 8.88 -22.03 6.91
N MET A 91 8.36 -21.47 5.79
CA MET A 91 8.09 -20.06 5.66
C MET A 91 6.84 -19.62 6.43
N TRP A 92 5.81 -20.46 6.49
CA TRP A 92 4.50 -20.04 7.02
C TRP A 92 3.99 -20.82 8.24
N ARG A 93 4.65 -21.93 8.69
CA ARG A 93 4.17 -22.82 9.75
C ARG A 93 3.86 -22.13 11.08
N ASP A 94 4.59 -21.06 11.42
CA ASP A 94 4.43 -20.29 12.67
C ASP A 94 3.67 -18.96 12.42
N GLN A 95 2.96 -18.86 11.29
CA GLN A 95 2.21 -17.70 10.84
C GLN A 95 0.72 -18.04 10.67
N THR A 96 -0.08 -17.05 10.32
CA THR A 96 -1.49 -17.21 9.97
C THR A 96 -1.75 -16.75 8.52
N PRO A 97 -1.22 -17.49 7.53
CA PRO A 97 -1.37 -17.12 6.12
C PRO A 97 -2.81 -17.30 5.64
N LEU A 98 -3.17 -16.55 4.61
CA LEU A 98 -4.41 -16.80 3.88
C LEU A 98 -4.32 -18.12 3.11
N THR A 99 -5.42 -18.86 3.10
CA THR A 99 -5.55 -20.08 2.31
C THR A 99 -5.97 -19.79 0.86
N ALA A 100 -5.86 -20.79 -0.02
CA ALA A 100 -6.32 -20.68 -1.40
C ALA A 100 -7.84 -20.43 -1.45
N GLU A 101 -8.61 -21.11 -0.60
CA GLU A 101 -10.05 -20.95 -0.48
C GLU A 101 -10.44 -19.53 -0.07
N GLU A 102 -9.75 -18.95 0.90
CA GLU A 102 -10.00 -17.57 1.36
C GLU A 102 -9.71 -16.55 0.25
N ILE A 103 -8.66 -16.76 -0.54
CA ILE A 103 -8.32 -15.87 -1.68
C ILE A 103 -9.36 -16.01 -2.79
N LEU A 104 -9.75 -17.22 -3.15
CA LEU A 104 -10.79 -17.46 -4.16
C LEU A 104 -12.14 -16.86 -3.76
N GLU A 105 -12.49 -16.97 -2.47
CA GLU A 105 -13.70 -16.35 -1.92
C GLU A 105 -13.61 -14.81 -1.96
N LEU A 106 -12.46 -14.24 -1.59
CA LEU A 106 -12.23 -12.80 -1.68
C LEU A 106 -12.28 -12.30 -3.12
N ASP A 107 -11.68 -13.03 -4.07
CA ASP A 107 -11.73 -12.67 -5.50
C ASP A 107 -13.17 -12.64 -6.02
N SER A 108 -13.98 -13.65 -5.68
CA SER A 108 -15.41 -13.66 -6.02
C SER A 108 -16.16 -12.50 -5.39
N TYR A 109 -15.91 -12.24 -4.11
CA TYR A 109 -16.53 -11.14 -3.35
C TYR A 109 -16.20 -9.76 -3.92
N CYS A 110 -14.96 -9.56 -4.35
CA CYS A 110 -14.50 -8.34 -5.02
C CYS A 110 -15.17 -8.18 -6.39
N ARG A 111 -15.24 -9.25 -7.20
CA ARG A 111 -15.89 -9.22 -8.54
C ARG A 111 -17.37 -8.83 -8.47
N GLU A 112 -18.10 -9.32 -7.48
CA GLU A 112 -19.50 -8.94 -7.25
C GLU A 112 -19.67 -7.43 -7.01
N ARG A 113 -18.60 -6.75 -6.54
CA ARG A 113 -18.52 -5.31 -6.28
C ARG A 113 -17.82 -4.53 -7.40
N HIS A 114 -17.55 -5.18 -8.52
CA HIS A 114 -16.76 -4.62 -9.63
C HIS A 114 -15.37 -4.11 -9.20
N ILE A 115 -14.77 -4.78 -8.23
CA ILE A 115 -13.40 -4.57 -7.78
C ILE A 115 -12.54 -5.70 -8.34
N GLU A 116 -11.46 -5.34 -9.04
CA GLU A 116 -10.44 -6.28 -9.49
C GLU A 116 -9.48 -6.57 -8.32
N LEU A 117 -9.42 -7.83 -7.87
CA LEU A 117 -8.39 -8.26 -6.91
C LEU A 117 -7.14 -8.64 -7.68
N VAL A 118 -6.08 -7.83 -7.58
CA VAL A 118 -4.81 -8.05 -8.27
C VAL A 118 -3.81 -8.72 -7.34
N PRO A 119 -3.22 -9.87 -7.70
CA PRO A 119 -2.16 -10.49 -6.91
C PRO A 119 -0.93 -9.60 -6.85
N SER A 120 -0.36 -9.48 -5.65
CA SER A 120 0.91 -8.79 -5.41
C SER A 120 1.79 -9.66 -4.53
N LEU A 121 2.98 -9.99 -5.02
CA LEU A 121 3.91 -10.91 -4.36
C LEU A 121 5.33 -10.35 -4.42
N ALA A 122 5.97 -10.19 -3.25
CA ALA A 122 7.39 -9.89 -3.19
C ALA A 122 8.18 -10.99 -3.90
N SER A 123 9.05 -10.61 -4.84
CA SER A 123 9.73 -11.54 -5.72
C SER A 123 11.22 -11.30 -5.87
N PHE A 124 11.75 -10.22 -5.29
CA PHE A 124 13.15 -9.85 -5.42
C PHE A 124 13.74 -9.36 -4.08
N GLY A 125 13.36 -8.16 -3.60
CA GLY A 125 13.57 -7.69 -2.24
C GLY A 125 12.50 -8.21 -1.28
N HIS A 126 12.63 -7.88 0.00
CA HIS A 126 11.64 -8.15 1.06
C HIS A 126 11.25 -9.63 1.26
N LEU A 127 12.17 -10.55 1.01
CA LEU A 127 11.93 -11.99 1.16
C LEU A 127 12.40 -12.52 2.53
N CYS A 128 12.27 -11.70 3.59
CA CYS A 128 12.81 -11.99 4.91
C CYS A 128 12.45 -13.40 5.41
N THR A 129 11.16 -13.72 5.47
CA THR A 129 10.73 -15.00 6.04
C THR A 129 11.15 -16.18 5.17
N LEU A 130 11.11 -16.07 3.85
CA LEU A 130 11.58 -17.11 2.93
C LEU A 130 13.09 -17.35 3.09
N LEU A 131 13.88 -16.29 3.05
CA LEU A 131 15.34 -16.34 3.06
C LEU A 131 15.93 -16.50 4.47
N SER A 132 15.10 -16.51 5.52
CA SER A 132 15.48 -16.89 6.89
C SER A 132 15.15 -18.35 7.20
N THR A 133 14.61 -19.12 6.25
CA THR A 133 14.42 -20.56 6.43
C THR A 133 15.75 -21.31 6.25
N LYS A 134 15.84 -22.49 6.87
CA LYS A 134 17.01 -23.37 6.71
C LYS A 134 17.13 -23.89 5.27
N THR A 135 15.99 -24.11 4.61
CA THR A 135 15.95 -24.68 3.25
C THR A 135 16.36 -23.66 2.18
N TYR A 136 16.01 -22.38 2.33
CA TYR A 136 16.20 -21.36 1.29
C TYR A 136 17.16 -20.23 1.69
N GLY A 137 17.69 -20.23 2.92
CA GLY A 137 18.54 -19.15 3.41
C GLY A 137 19.85 -18.99 2.64
N ASP A 138 20.34 -20.05 2.00
CA ASP A 138 21.52 -20.00 1.13
C ASP A 138 21.28 -19.25 -0.19
N LEU A 139 20.02 -19.01 -0.55
CA LEU A 139 19.63 -18.17 -1.69
C LEU A 139 19.58 -16.66 -1.35
N CYS A 140 19.78 -16.27 -0.09
CA CYS A 140 19.89 -14.86 0.26
C CYS A 140 21.18 -14.27 -0.32
N GLU A 141 21.11 -13.02 -0.82
CA GLU A 141 22.28 -12.28 -1.27
C GLU A 141 23.32 -12.13 -0.16
N MET A 142 22.88 -11.84 1.07
CA MET A 142 23.73 -11.78 2.26
C MET A 142 23.99 -13.18 2.81
N GLU A 143 25.27 -13.49 3.04
CA GLU A 143 25.67 -14.79 3.61
C GLU A 143 25.12 -14.96 5.03
N ASP A 144 24.72 -16.19 5.36
CA ASP A 144 24.29 -16.59 6.70
C ASP A 144 23.13 -15.77 7.32
N SER A 145 22.39 -15.03 6.52
CA SER A 145 21.27 -14.19 6.98
C SER A 145 20.22 -14.96 7.81
N TRP A 146 20.04 -16.25 7.52
CA TRP A 146 19.12 -17.14 8.25
C TRP A 146 19.56 -17.46 9.68
N LYS A 147 20.81 -17.17 10.05
CA LYS A 147 21.34 -17.31 11.40
C LYS A 147 21.09 -16.11 12.28
N GLU A 148 20.80 -14.96 11.66
CA GLU A 148 20.54 -13.72 12.38
C GLU A 148 19.18 -13.76 13.08
N PRO A 149 19.06 -13.21 14.29
CA PRO A 149 17.76 -13.06 14.93
C PRO A 149 16.89 -12.10 14.13
N PHE A 150 15.58 -12.31 14.21
CA PHE A 150 14.64 -11.37 13.59
C PHE A 150 14.84 -9.96 14.14
N SER A 151 14.88 -8.98 13.23
CA SER A 151 14.70 -7.57 13.54
C SER A 151 13.92 -6.88 12.42
N PHE A 152 13.17 -5.84 12.74
CA PHE A 152 12.47 -5.05 11.74
C PHE A 152 13.44 -4.37 10.78
N TRP A 153 14.59 -3.90 11.30
CA TRP A 153 15.64 -3.31 10.49
C TRP A 153 16.19 -4.27 9.44
N ASN A 154 16.60 -5.48 9.88
CA ASN A 154 17.14 -6.50 8.98
C ASN A 154 16.09 -6.94 7.96
N ARG A 155 14.82 -7.08 8.39
CA ARG A 155 13.70 -7.42 7.52
C ARG A 155 13.54 -6.42 6.38
N MET A 156 13.65 -5.14 6.66
CA MET A 156 13.45 -4.10 5.64
C MET A 156 14.62 -3.98 4.66
N ARG A 157 15.85 -4.43 5.03
CA ARG A 157 17.05 -4.11 4.26
C ARG A 157 17.80 -5.29 3.65
N TYR A 158 17.77 -6.48 4.27
CA TYR A 158 18.81 -7.48 3.99
C TYR A 158 18.35 -8.77 3.29
N HIS A 159 17.12 -8.86 2.89
CA HIS A 159 16.58 -10.09 2.33
C HIS A 159 16.25 -9.98 0.84
N THR A 160 17.27 -9.63 0.05
CA THR A 160 17.25 -9.70 -1.42
C THR A 160 17.68 -11.11 -1.85
N ILE A 161 16.99 -11.70 -2.82
CA ILE A 161 17.39 -13.01 -3.36
C ILE A 161 18.64 -12.86 -4.26
N ASN A 162 19.54 -13.84 -4.19
CA ASN A 162 20.78 -13.87 -4.97
C ASN A 162 20.51 -14.24 -6.43
N VAL A 163 20.63 -13.27 -7.33
CA VAL A 163 20.40 -13.46 -8.77
C VAL A 163 21.51 -14.24 -9.48
N SER A 164 22.66 -14.44 -8.84
CA SER A 164 23.76 -15.25 -9.40
C SER A 164 23.59 -16.75 -9.16
N ASP A 165 22.62 -17.18 -8.34
CA ASP A 165 22.28 -18.57 -8.12
C ASP A 165 21.17 -19.02 -9.08
N GLU A 166 21.44 -20.06 -9.87
CA GLU A 166 20.51 -20.56 -10.88
C GLU A 166 19.18 -21.09 -10.32
N ARG A 167 19.11 -21.38 -9.02
CA ARG A 167 17.91 -21.83 -8.33
C ARG A 167 16.94 -20.72 -7.98
N SER A 168 17.41 -19.48 -7.91
CA SER A 168 16.65 -18.30 -7.45
C SER A 168 15.45 -18.02 -8.34
N LEU A 169 15.67 -17.86 -9.63
CA LEU A 169 14.60 -17.53 -10.57
C LEU A 169 13.53 -18.63 -10.70
N PRO A 170 13.89 -19.93 -10.84
CA PRO A 170 12.90 -21.02 -10.84
C PRO A 170 12.06 -21.09 -9.57
N LEU A 171 12.65 -20.82 -8.39
CA LEU A 171 11.94 -20.81 -7.11
C LEU A 171 10.84 -19.74 -7.10
N ILE A 172 11.20 -18.53 -7.46
CA ILE A 172 10.25 -17.41 -7.52
C ILE A 172 9.18 -17.63 -8.59
N LYS A 173 9.55 -18.12 -9.78
CA LYS A 173 8.57 -18.50 -10.84
C LYS A 173 7.59 -19.56 -10.34
N LYS A 174 8.04 -20.52 -9.49
CA LYS A 174 7.15 -21.52 -8.88
C LYS A 174 6.12 -20.87 -7.95
N MET A 175 6.55 -19.94 -7.09
CA MET A 175 5.63 -19.20 -6.20
C MET A 175 4.61 -18.38 -7.00
N ILE A 176 5.07 -17.64 -8.01
CA ILE A 176 4.21 -16.85 -8.89
C ILE A 176 3.20 -17.76 -9.61
N ALA A 177 3.64 -18.88 -10.16
CA ALA A 177 2.78 -19.84 -10.89
C ALA A 177 1.66 -20.41 -10.03
N GLU A 178 1.93 -20.71 -8.76
CA GLU A 178 0.92 -21.16 -7.81
C GLU A 178 -0.08 -20.04 -7.46
N TYR A 179 0.45 -18.87 -7.10
CA TYR A 179 -0.36 -17.78 -6.59
C TYR A 179 -1.28 -17.15 -7.64
N MET A 180 -0.78 -16.95 -8.87
CA MET A 180 -1.54 -16.27 -9.93
C MET A 180 -2.83 -17.00 -10.35
N GLN A 181 -2.94 -18.32 -10.10
CA GLN A 181 -4.10 -19.10 -10.47
C GLN A 181 -5.33 -18.84 -9.60
N LEU A 182 -5.16 -18.20 -8.45
CA LEU A 182 -6.22 -17.92 -7.51
C LEU A 182 -7.01 -16.64 -7.84
N PHE A 183 -6.56 -15.88 -8.84
CA PHE A 183 -7.08 -14.57 -9.16
C PHE A 183 -7.67 -14.51 -10.57
N SER A 184 -8.85 -13.91 -10.67
CA SER A 184 -9.49 -13.63 -11.95
C SER A 184 -8.82 -12.49 -12.73
N SER A 185 -8.02 -11.65 -12.05
CA SER A 185 -7.28 -10.56 -12.67
C SER A 185 -6.29 -11.05 -13.73
N ASN A 186 -6.17 -10.30 -14.81
CA ASN A 186 -5.10 -10.48 -15.79
C ASN A 186 -3.82 -9.71 -15.45
N LYS A 187 -3.77 -8.97 -14.34
CA LYS A 187 -2.58 -8.27 -13.84
C LYS A 187 -1.90 -9.09 -12.74
N PHE A 188 -0.60 -8.86 -12.58
CA PHE A 188 0.19 -9.43 -11.49
C PHE A 188 1.31 -8.46 -11.10
N ASN A 189 1.35 -8.06 -9.82
CA ASN A 189 2.39 -7.21 -9.28
C ASN A 189 3.51 -8.08 -8.69
N ILE A 190 4.69 -8.04 -9.31
CA ILE A 190 5.89 -8.75 -8.83
C ILE A 190 6.66 -7.98 -7.76
N CYS A 191 6.20 -6.80 -7.35
CA CYS A 191 6.90 -5.88 -6.46
C CYS A 191 8.28 -5.48 -7.01
N ALA A 192 9.35 -6.17 -6.62
CA ALA A 192 10.74 -5.98 -7.08
C ALA A 192 11.37 -4.64 -6.66
N ASP A 193 10.85 -4.01 -5.61
CA ASP A 193 11.36 -2.79 -4.99
C ASP A 193 12.52 -3.06 -4.02
N GLU A 194 13.23 -1.99 -3.67
CA GLU A 194 14.18 -1.90 -2.55
C GLU A 194 15.19 -3.06 -2.46
N THR A 195 15.77 -3.44 -3.59
CA THR A 195 16.77 -4.53 -3.66
C THR A 195 18.14 -4.09 -3.11
N PHE A 196 18.16 -3.62 -1.85
CA PHE A 196 19.32 -2.96 -1.22
C PHE A 196 20.61 -3.78 -1.19
N CYS A 197 20.53 -5.11 -1.19
CA CYS A 197 21.69 -5.98 -1.14
C CYS A 197 22.23 -6.38 -2.52
N LEU A 198 21.49 -6.13 -3.59
CA LEU A 198 21.88 -6.53 -4.93
C LEU A 198 23.28 -6.00 -5.31
N GLY A 199 24.16 -6.88 -5.71
CA GLY A 199 25.52 -6.55 -6.12
C GLY A 199 26.49 -6.24 -4.96
N LYS A 200 26.10 -6.44 -3.71
CA LYS A 200 26.93 -6.08 -2.55
C LYS A 200 27.62 -7.29 -1.88
N TYR A 201 27.04 -8.48 -2.01
CA TYR A 201 27.53 -9.70 -1.36
C TYR A 201 27.81 -10.81 -2.39
N LYS A 202 27.01 -11.87 -2.45
CA LYS A 202 27.25 -13.02 -3.35
C LYS A 202 27.29 -12.64 -4.83
N SER A 203 26.44 -11.74 -5.26
CA SER A 203 26.41 -11.26 -6.65
C SER A 203 27.41 -10.13 -6.95
N LYS A 204 28.25 -9.73 -5.98
CA LYS A 204 29.19 -8.61 -6.11
C LYS A 204 30.08 -8.70 -7.36
N LYS A 205 30.72 -9.84 -7.57
CA LYS A 205 31.59 -10.03 -8.75
C LYS A 205 30.80 -9.87 -10.05
N LEU A 206 29.61 -10.42 -10.13
CA LEU A 206 28.75 -10.30 -11.31
C LEU A 206 28.30 -8.85 -11.52
N ALA A 207 28.05 -8.11 -10.43
CA ALA A 207 27.72 -6.69 -10.49
C ALA A 207 28.90 -5.82 -10.92
N GLU A 208 30.14 -6.16 -10.52
CA GLU A 208 31.36 -5.48 -10.99
C GLU A 208 31.59 -5.69 -12.50
N GLU A 209 31.25 -6.88 -13.02
CA GLU A 209 31.39 -7.23 -14.44
C GLU A 209 30.29 -6.63 -15.33
N ARG A 210 29.04 -6.60 -14.84
CA ARG A 210 27.86 -6.28 -15.67
C ARG A 210 27.11 -5.00 -15.28
N GLY A 211 27.34 -4.50 -14.07
CA GLY A 211 26.60 -3.39 -13.47
C GLY A 211 25.34 -3.85 -12.71
N VAL A 212 25.07 -3.21 -11.57
CA VAL A 212 23.93 -3.54 -10.68
C VAL A 212 22.57 -3.35 -11.40
N HIS A 213 22.41 -2.26 -12.13
CA HIS A 213 21.17 -1.98 -12.89
C HIS A 213 20.91 -3.04 -13.96
N ARG A 214 21.98 -3.60 -14.57
CA ARG A 214 21.85 -4.69 -15.54
C ARG A 214 21.34 -5.98 -14.87
N LEU A 215 21.87 -6.32 -13.70
CA LEU A 215 21.40 -7.48 -12.95
C LEU A 215 19.92 -7.34 -12.56
N TYR A 216 19.53 -6.14 -12.11
CA TYR A 216 18.16 -5.85 -11.78
C TYR A 216 17.22 -6.04 -12.97
N ILE A 217 17.53 -5.38 -14.08
CA ILE A 217 16.67 -5.40 -15.27
C ILE A 217 16.58 -6.80 -15.89
N ASP A 218 17.67 -7.56 -15.93
CA ASP A 218 17.66 -8.92 -16.46
C ASP A 218 16.73 -9.82 -15.63
N TYR A 219 16.80 -9.72 -14.30
CA TYR A 219 15.94 -10.51 -13.42
C TYR A 219 14.45 -10.12 -13.53
N VAL A 220 14.14 -8.84 -13.50
CA VAL A 220 12.76 -8.32 -13.65
C VAL A 220 12.18 -8.70 -15.00
N LYS A 221 12.97 -8.61 -16.08
CA LYS A 221 12.59 -8.99 -17.44
C LYS A 221 12.20 -10.46 -17.54
N GLU A 222 12.95 -11.36 -16.89
CA GLU A 222 12.67 -12.80 -16.87
C GLU A 222 11.35 -13.12 -16.15
N LEU A 223 11.04 -12.41 -15.04
CA LEU A 223 9.77 -12.56 -14.35
C LEU A 223 8.62 -11.96 -15.15
N ALA A 224 8.82 -10.78 -15.74
CA ALA A 224 7.82 -10.13 -16.58
C ALA A 224 7.48 -10.97 -17.82
N GLN A 225 8.49 -11.52 -18.50
CA GLN A 225 8.29 -12.40 -19.65
C GLN A 225 7.51 -13.65 -19.27
N PHE A 226 7.86 -14.27 -18.15
CA PHE A 226 7.13 -15.42 -17.62
C PHE A 226 5.63 -15.11 -17.40
N LEU A 227 5.31 -13.93 -16.86
CA LEU A 227 3.92 -13.50 -16.67
C LEU A 227 3.20 -13.27 -18.00
N VAL A 228 3.86 -12.62 -18.97
CA VAL A 228 3.29 -12.40 -20.32
C VAL A 228 3.00 -13.72 -21.01
N GLU A 229 3.89 -14.70 -20.94
CA GLU A 229 3.70 -16.06 -21.48
C GLU A 229 2.52 -16.80 -20.83
N ASN A 230 2.18 -16.44 -19.58
CA ASN A 230 1.00 -16.95 -18.87
C ASN A 230 -0.23 -16.04 -19.02
N GLY A 231 -0.24 -15.10 -19.98
CA GLY A 231 -1.38 -14.23 -20.28
C GLY A 231 -1.63 -13.12 -19.25
N LYS A 232 -0.63 -12.79 -18.42
CA LYS A 232 -0.74 -11.75 -17.40
C LYS A 232 -0.04 -10.46 -17.85
N ILE A 233 -0.52 -9.33 -17.34
CA ILE A 233 0.10 -8.01 -17.47
C ILE A 233 0.97 -7.79 -16.22
N PRO A 234 2.30 -7.77 -16.35
CA PRO A 234 3.18 -7.56 -15.19
C PRO A 234 3.11 -6.12 -14.68
N MET A 235 3.19 -5.98 -13.36
CA MET A 235 3.35 -4.70 -12.65
C MET A 235 4.55 -4.79 -11.72
N PHE A 236 5.25 -3.69 -11.47
CA PHE A 236 6.39 -3.63 -10.56
C PHE A 236 6.56 -2.22 -9.97
N TRP A 237 7.23 -2.09 -8.82
CA TRP A 237 7.55 -0.81 -8.21
C TRP A 237 8.74 -0.13 -8.91
N GLY A 238 8.63 1.16 -9.17
CA GLY A 238 9.51 1.89 -10.08
C GLY A 238 10.79 2.47 -9.48
N ASP A 239 11.04 2.33 -8.17
CA ASP A 239 12.13 3.01 -7.45
C ASP A 239 13.53 2.77 -8.02
N ILE A 240 13.84 1.55 -8.44
CA ILE A 240 15.15 1.24 -9.02
C ILE A 240 15.31 1.85 -10.42
N ILE A 241 14.20 1.95 -11.16
CA ILE A 241 14.18 2.49 -12.54
C ILE A 241 14.28 4.01 -12.58
N TRP A 242 13.96 4.74 -11.52
CA TRP A 242 14.00 6.21 -11.53
C TRP A 242 15.37 6.77 -11.94
N ASN A 243 16.45 6.07 -11.59
CA ASN A 243 17.81 6.49 -11.92
C ASN A 243 18.26 6.10 -13.34
N SER A 244 17.51 5.24 -14.03
CA SER A 244 17.81 4.75 -15.38
C SER A 244 16.51 4.46 -16.15
N PRO A 245 15.63 5.47 -16.35
CA PRO A 245 14.29 5.28 -16.90
C PRO A 245 14.32 4.73 -18.34
N GLU A 246 15.41 4.90 -19.08
CA GLU A 246 15.59 4.33 -20.41
C GLU A 246 15.53 2.80 -20.44
N LEU A 247 15.83 2.13 -19.31
CA LEU A 247 15.75 0.67 -19.18
C LEU A 247 14.30 0.14 -19.25
N MET A 248 13.30 0.99 -19.07
CA MET A 248 11.90 0.63 -19.31
C MET A 248 11.67 0.05 -20.72
N LYS A 249 12.45 0.49 -21.71
CA LYS A 249 12.32 0.01 -23.10
C LYS A 249 12.76 -1.45 -23.29
N GLU A 250 13.44 -2.02 -22.31
CA GLU A 250 13.87 -3.42 -22.34
C GLU A 250 12.84 -4.38 -21.72
N LEU A 251 11.87 -3.82 -21.02
CA LEU A 251 10.76 -4.56 -20.40
C LEU A 251 9.59 -4.71 -21.39
N PRO A 252 8.67 -5.67 -21.18
CA PRO A 252 7.49 -5.80 -22.03
C PRO A 252 6.68 -4.52 -22.11
N GLU A 253 6.21 -4.12 -23.28
CA GLU A 253 5.40 -2.89 -23.47
C GLU A 253 4.13 -2.85 -22.62
N SER A 254 3.58 -4.02 -22.29
CA SER A 254 2.39 -4.14 -21.42
C SER A 254 2.71 -3.94 -19.94
N MET A 255 3.99 -3.88 -19.55
CA MET A 255 4.38 -3.78 -18.14
C MET A 255 4.00 -2.42 -17.55
N ILE A 256 3.40 -2.45 -16.37
CA ILE A 256 2.94 -1.24 -15.67
C ILE A 256 3.94 -0.88 -14.58
N CYS A 257 4.52 0.32 -14.67
CA CYS A 257 5.35 0.90 -13.63
C CYS A 257 4.47 1.49 -12.52
N LEU A 258 4.66 1.03 -11.29
CA LEU A 258 4.03 1.57 -10.08
C LEU A 258 4.97 2.64 -9.50
N ASN A 259 4.70 3.88 -9.81
CA ASN A 259 5.53 5.02 -9.43
C ASN A 259 5.05 5.58 -8.10
N TRP A 260 5.77 5.25 -7.02
CA TRP A 260 5.40 5.62 -5.66
C TRP A 260 6.13 6.86 -5.14
N GLY A 261 5.53 7.52 -4.15
CA GLY A 261 6.15 8.64 -3.46
C GLY A 261 5.20 9.19 -2.40
N TYR A 262 5.70 9.42 -1.19
CA TYR A 262 4.88 9.60 0.00
C TYR A 262 5.06 10.96 0.69
N ALA A 263 5.99 11.77 0.22
CA ALA A 263 6.20 13.10 0.80
C ALA A 263 4.97 14.01 0.57
N PRO A 264 4.57 14.83 1.54
CA PRO A 264 3.51 15.83 1.34
C PRO A 264 3.82 16.77 0.16
N GLU A 265 5.10 17.07 -0.04
CA GLU A 265 5.65 17.89 -1.13
C GLU A 265 6.28 17.05 -2.24
N GLN A 266 5.77 15.83 -2.49
CA GLN A 266 6.31 14.92 -3.51
C GLN A 266 6.54 15.66 -4.83
N ARG A 267 7.75 15.49 -5.39
CA ARG A 267 8.15 16.10 -6.66
C ARG A 267 7.60 15.28 -7.83
N GLU A 268 7.54 15.91 -8.99
CA GLU A 268 7.01 15.27 -10.20
C GLU A 268 8.11 14.68 -11.11
N ASP A 269 9.40 14.79 -10.69
CA ASP A 269 10.53 14.50 -11.57
C ASP A 269 10.56 13.03 -12.02
N GLU A 270 10.33 12.09 -11.09
CA GLU A 270 10.28 10.66 -11.39
C GLU A 270 9.10 10.32 -12.29
N THR A 271 7.92 10.88 -12.00
CA THR A 271 6.70 10.69 -12.81
C THR A 271 6.90 11.19 -14.23
N ARG A 272 7.51 12.37 -14.37
CA ARG A 272 7.83 12.96 -15.68
C ARG A 272 8.85 12.11 -16.43
N ALA A 273 9.90 11.64 -15.76
CA ALA A 273 10.94 10.82 -16.38
C ALA A 273 10.37 9.51 -16.94
N ILE A 274 9.53 8.80 -16.17
CA ILE A 274 8.86 7.59 -16.65
C ILE A 274 7.91 7.91 -17.82
N ALA A 275 7.10 8.96 -17.72
CA ALA A 275 6.21 9.37 -18.81
C ALA A 275 6.96 9.65 -20.13
N GLN A 276 8.14 10.25 -20.04
CA GLN A 276 8.99 10.55 -21.21
C GLN A 276 9.52 9.27 -21.92
N THR A 277 9.57 8.14 -21.25
CA THR A 277 9.92 6.86 -21.89
C THR A 277 8.79 6.26 -22.72
N GLY A 278 7.56 6.74 -22.55
CA GLY A 278 6.35 6.17 -23.13
C GLY A 278 5.80 4.97 -22.33
N ALA A 279 6.38 4.65 -21.19
CA ALA A 279 5.93 3.55 -20.34
C ALA A 279 4.59 3.84 -19.68
N VAL A 280 3.81 2.79 -19.51
CA VAL A 280 2.54 2.83 -18.78
C VAL A 280 2.82 2.91 -17.29
N GLN A 281 2.19 3.86 -16.58
CA GLN A 281 2.41 4.03 -15.15
C GLN A 281 1.12 4.25 -14.34
N TYR A 282 1.14 3.78 -13.09
CA TYR A 282 0.25 4.18 -12.01
C TYR A 282 0.99 5.12 -11.08
N LEU A 283 0.29 6.07 -10.48
CA LEU A 283 0.81 6.89 -9.40
C LEU A 283 0.36 6.30 -8.07
N CYS A 284 1.32 6.11 -7.16
CA CYS A 284 1.10 5.38 -5.92
C CYS A 284 1.37 6.26 -4.70
N PRO A 285 0.39 7.11 -4.29
CA PRO A 285 0.45 7.84 -3.03
C PRO A 285 0.23 6.91 -1.84
N GLY A 286 0.24 7.47 -0.62
CA GLY A 286 0.02 6.69 0.58
C GLY A 286 -0.84 7.33 1.65
N VAL A 287 -1.46 6.49 2.49
CA VAL A 287 -2.25 6.92 3.64
C VAL A 287 -1.38 7.32 4.85
N CYS A 288 -0.06 7.22 4.72
CA CYS A 288 0.94 7.65 5.70
C CYS A 288 0.74 7.10 7.13
N GLY A 289 0.39 5.80 7.22
CA GLY A 289 0.17 5.11 8.50
C GLY A 289 1.36 4.30 9.00
N TRP A 290 2.20 3.79 8.08
CA TRP A 290 3.38 3.01 8.45
C TRP A 290 4.40 3.85 9.20
N ASN A 291 5.15 3.21 10.09
CA ASN A 291 6.15 3.86 10.93
C ASN A 291 5.59 4.86 11.95
N GLN A 292 4.26 4.99 12.07
CA GLN A 292 3.58 5.97 12.89
C GLN A 292 2.77 5.32 14.01
N TRP A 293 2.52 6.05 15.11
CA TRP A 293 1.54 5.69 16.13
C TRP A 293 0.11 5.81 15.62
N ALA A 294 -0.12 6.80 14.76
CA ALA A 294 -1.37 7.07 14.06
C ALA A 294 -1.06 7.72 12.71
N ASN A 295 -1.92 7.53 11.72
CA ASN A 295 -1.68 8.02 10.35
C ASN A 295 -1.52 9.54 10.32
N LEU A 296 -0.56 10.02 9.55
CA LEU A 296 -0.36 11.46 9.29
C LEU A 296 -1.40 11.95 8.27
N ILE A 297 -2.63 12.17 8.75
CA ILE A 297 -3.83 12.41 7.92
C ILE A 297 -3.67 13.63 7.00
N GLU A 298 -3.08 14.72 7.48
CA GLU A 298 -2.85 15.91 6.65
C GLU A 298 -1.77 15.67 5.60
N ASN A 299 -0.70 14.94 5.95
CA ASN A 299 0.35 14.55 5.00
C ASN A 299 -0.23 13.64 3.90
N SER A 300 -1.06 12.68 4.29
CA SER A 300 -1.81 11.81 3.38
C SER A 300 -2.64 12.62 2.38
N TYR A 301 -3.45 13.58 2.87
CA TYR A 301 -4.24 14.45 2.00
C TYR A 301 -3.36 15.22 1.00
N LYS A 302 -2.26 15.84 1.47
CA LYS A 302 -1.35 16.62 0.62
C LYS A 302 -0.67 15.74 -0.43
N ASN A 303 -0.20 14.56 -0.04
CA ASN A 303 0.46 13.61 -0.91
C ASN A 303 -0.51 13.07 -1.97
N ILE A 304 -1.67 12.53 -1.55
CA ILE A 304 -2.66 11.92 -2.46
C ILE A 304 -3.17 12.94 -3.48
N THR A 305 -3.55 14.15 -3.03
CA THR A 305 -4.03 15.21 -3.94
C THR A 305 -2.99 15.54 -5.01
N ARG A 306 -1.70 15.60 -4.61
CA ARG A 306 -0.59 15.91 -5.51
C ARG A 306 -0.34 14.81 -6.50
N MET A 307 -0.26 13.56 -6.04
CA MET A 307 0.00 12.39 -6.89
C MET A 307 -1.15 12.13 -7.87
N CYS A 308 -2.41 12.33 -7.47
CA CYS A 308 -3.54 12.29 -8.39
C CYS A 308 -3.44 13.38 -9.47
N GLY A 309 -3.02 14.59 -9.09
CA GLY A 309 -2.74 15.66 -10.06
C GLY A 309 -1.63 15.31 -11.05
N TYR A 310 -0.59 14.59 -10.60
CA TYR A 310 0.46 14.09 -11.50
C TYR A 310 -0.06 12.98 -12.42
N ALA A 311 -0.93 12.08 -11.92
CA ALA A 311 -1.56 11.07 -12.75
C ALA A 311 -2.32 11.70 -13.93
N ALA A 312 -3.11 12.74 -13.67
CA ALA A 312 -3.80 13.48 -14.71
C ALA A 312 -2.83 14.20 -15.68
N LYS A 313 -1.81 14.89 -15.13
CA LYS A 313 -0.85 15.68 -15.91
C LYS A 313 0.03 14.83 -16.84
N TYR A 314 0.41 13.66 -16.39
CA TYR A 314 1.36 12.76 -17.10
C TYR A 314 0.70 11.51 -17.67
N HIS A 315 -0.62 11.55 -17.87
CA HIS A 315 -1.39 10.47 -18.48
C HIS A 315 -1.20 9.12 -17.82
N GLY A 316 -1.05 9.09 -16.49
CA GLY A 316 -1.09 7.86 -15.71
C GLY A 316 -2.43 7.15 -15.90
N ILE A 317 -2.40 5.83 -16.07
CA ILE A 317 -3.63 5.05 -16.30
C ILE A 317 -4.32 4.60 -15.00
N GLY A 318 -3.76 4.95 -13.85
CA GLY A 318 -4.33 4.62 -12.55
C GLY A 318 -3.66 5.30 -11.38
N VAL A 319 -4.36 5.26 -10.27
CA VAL A 319 -3.87 5.63 -8.93
C VAL A 319 -4.00 4.41 -8.04
N LEU A 320 -2.94 4.05 -7.33
CA LEU A 320 -2.92 2.96 -6.36
C LEU A 320 -2.51 3.53 -5.00
N ASN A 321 -3.48 3.84 -4.17
CA ASN A 321 -3.25 4.44 -2.85
C ASN A 321 -2.80 3.37 -1.85
N THR A 322 -1.62 3.52 -1.25
CA THR A 322 -0.95 2.48 -0.47
C THR A 322 -1.12 2.65 1.04
N ASP A 323 -1.27 1.51 1.73
CA ASP A 323 -1.31 1.38 3.19
C ASP A 323 -0.30 0.32 3.64
N TRP A 324 0.93 0.75 3.91
CA TRP A 324 2.05 -0.11 4.27
C TRP A 324 2.10 -0.42 5.78
N GLY A 325 2.76 -1.51 6.12
CA GLY A 325 2.92 -2.00 7.49
C GLY A 325 4.34 -1.97 8.06
N ASP A 326 5.34 -1.67 7.25
CA ASP A 326 6.81 -1.61 7.50
C ASP A 326 7.31 -2.21 8.83
N PHE A 327 7.37 -1.39 9.89
CA PHE A 327 7.84 -1.78 11.23
C PHE A 327 6.74 -2.38 12.13
N GLY A 328 5.75 -3.05 11.55
CA GLY A 328 4.80 -3.87 12.29
C GLY A 328 3.36 -3.38 12.32
N HIS A 329 2.98 -2.34 11.60
CA HIS A 329 1.60 -1.88 11.42
C HIS A 329 0.83 -1.72 12.76
N VAL A 330 1.44 -0.97 13.69
CA VAL A 330 0.97 -0.82 15.09
C VAL A 330 -0.27 0.05 15.20
N ASN A 331 -0.43 1.01 14.29
CA ASN A 331 -1.54 1.96 14.24
C ASN A 331 -2.90 1.26 14.01
N ASP A 332 -3.97 1.83 14.53
CA ASP A 332 -5.32 1.31 14.28
C ASP A 332 -5.71 1.46 12.80
N PRO A 333 -6.28 0.42 12.14
CA PRO A 333 -6.70 0.49 10.75
C PRO A 333 -7.73 1.59 10.45
N ALA A 334 -8.50 2.01 11.44
CA ALA A 334 -9.49 3.08 11.30
C ALA A 334 -8.84 4.43 10.92
N PHE A 335 -7.57 4.65 11.29
CA PHE A 335 -6.84 5.85 10.88
C PHE A 335 -6.53 5.90 9.38
N SER A 336 -6.55 4.76 8.67
CA SER A 336 -6.33 4.72 7.21
C SER A 336 -7.58 5.09 6.40
N VAL A 337 -8.77 5.06 7.02
CA VAL A 337 -10.05 5.30 6.33
C VAL A 337 -10.13 6.69 5.67
N PRO A 338 -9.78 7.81 6.34
CA PRO A 338 -9.75 9.11 5.68
C PRO A 338 -8.84 9.12 4.45
N GLY A 339 -7.63 8.54 4.55
CA GLY A 339 -6.67 8.44 3.45
C GLY A 339 -7.20 7.59 2.28
N MET A 340 -7.88 6.48 2.55
CA MET A 340 -8.56 5.69 1.52
C MET A 340 -9.60 6.54 0.77
N ILE A 341 -10.42 7.31 1.50
CA ILE A 341 -11.46 8.17 0.90
C ILE A 341 -10.83 9.31 0.10
N TYR A 342 -9.74 9.92 0.56
CA TYR A 342 -8.99 10.91 -0.23
C TYR A 342 -8.55 10.32 -1.58
N GLY A 343 -7.99 9.11 -1.58
CA GLY A 343 -7.63 8.39 -2.80
C GLY A 343 -8.81 8.18 -3.73
N ALA A 344 -9.97 7.81 -3.19
CA ALA A 344 -11.20 7.64 -3.96
C ALA A 344 -11.68 8.96 -4.58
N VAL A 345 -11.75 10.03 -3.80
CA VAL A 345 -12.23 11.36 -4.24
C VAL A 345 -11.33 11.92 -5.35
N PHE A 346 -10.02 12.01 -5.11
CA PHE A 346 -9.10 12.68 -6.04
C PHE A 346 -8.73 11.85 -7.27
N SER A 347 -8.93 10.53 -7.25
CA SER A 347 -8.84 9.70 -8.46
C SER A 347 -10.14 9.64 -9.25
N TRP A 348 -11.28 9.97 -8.62
CA TRP A 348 -12.57 10.10 -9.29
C TRP A 348 -12.70 11.45 -10.00
N ASN A 349 -12.44 12.55 -9.27
CA ASN A 349 -12.50 13.89 -9.80
C ASN A 349 -11.32 14.72 -9.27
N GLY A 350 -10.50 15.25 -10.16
CA GLY A 350 -9.29 16.03 -9.84
C GLY A 350 -9.57 17.41 -9.25
N GLU A 351 -10.83 17.83 -9.06
CA GLU A 351 -11.14 19.09 -8.40
C GLU A 351 -10.67 19.11 -6.95
N LYS A 352 -9.94 20.16 -6.58
CA LYS A 352 -9.41 20.30 -5.24
C LYS A 352 -10.49 20.71 -4.25
N ILE A 353 -10.90 19.80 -3.37
CA ILE A 353 -11.73 20.12 -2.20
C ILE A 353 -10.77 20.46 -1.05
N PRO A 354 -10.92 21.64 -0.37
CA PRO A 354 -10.07 22.01 0.75
C PRO A 354 -10.08 20.96 1.88
N PHE A 355 -8.94 20.76 2.54
CA PHE A 355 -8.76 19.74 3.59
C PHE A 355 -9.85 19.76 4.66
N ALA A 356 -10.11 20.92 5.26
CA ALA A 356 -11.13 21.05 6.30
C ALA A 356 -12.55 20.76 5.79
N GLU A 357 -12.84 21.09 4.54
CA GLU A 357 -14.13 20.82 3.93
C GLU A 357 -14.33 19.33 3.65
N LEU A 358 -13.33 18.69 3.06
CA LEU A 358 -13.37 17.24 2.80
C LEU A 358 -13.46 16.45 4.10
N ASN A 359 -12.72 16.82 5.14
CA ASN A 359 -12.82 16.19 6.46
C ASN A 359 -14.21 16.33 7.07
N ARG A 360 -14.85 17.49 6.91
CA ARG A 360 -16.23 17.71 7.36
C ARG A 360 -17.21 16.79 6.61
N MET A 361 -17.04 16.65 5.29
CA MET A 361 -17.86 15.74 4.48
C MET A 361 -17.67 14.29 4.92
N ILE A 362 -16.44 13.82 5.08
CA ILE A 362 -16.14 12.45 5.54
C ILE A 362 -16.71 12.21 6.93
N SER A 363 -16.53 13.14 7.87
CA SER A 363 -17.09 13.03 9.23
C SER A 363 -18.60 12.78 9.20
N ARG A 364 -19.33 13.47 8.34
CA ARG A 364 -20.77 13.33 8.20
C ARG A 364 -21.19 12.06 7.45
N ILE A 365 -20.54 11.75 6.32
CA ILE A 365 -20.97 10.66 5.43
C ILE A 365 -20.49 9.30 5.93
N GLU A 366 -19.21 9.17 6.27
CA GLU A 366 -18.65 7.89 6.73
C GLU A 366 -18.99 7.61 8.18
N TYR A 367 -18.82 8.59 9.05
CA TYR A 367 -18.97 8.40 10.50
C TYR A 367 -20.34 8.82 11.05
N GLY A 368 -21.14 9.58 10.28
CA GLY A 368 -22.43 10.09 10.74
C GLY A 368 -22.32 11.15 11.84
N ASP A 369 -21.13 11.75 11.99
CA ASP A 369 -20.89 12.84 12.95
C ASP A 369 -21.59 14.11 12.49
N THR A 370 -22.67 14.48 13.18
CA THR A 370 -23.46 15.68 12.87
C THR A 370 -22.69 16.98 13.11
N THR A 371 -21.65 16.97 13.93
CA THR A 371 -20.77 18.14 14.13
C THR A 371 -19.88 18.38 12.90
N GLY A 372 -19.49 17.30 12.21
CA GLY A 372 -18.61 17.34 11.05
C GLY A 372 -17.14 17.53 11.41
N ASN A 373 -16.72 17.29 12.64
CA ASN A 373 -15.36 17.60 13.13
C ASN A 373 -14.51 16.37 13.42
N TYR A 374 -15.09 15.15 13.42
CA TYR A 374 -14.41 13.93 13.82
C TYR A 374 -13.07 13.71 13.12
N VAL A 375 -13.04 13.75 11.80
CA VAL A 375 -11.80 13.54 11.02
C VAL A 375 -10.78 14.64 11.25
N SER A 376 -11.23 15.89 11.46
CA SER A 376 -10.33 17.00 11.81
C SER A 376 -9.67 16.77 13.18
N HIS A 377 -10.43 16.28 14.18
CA HIS A 377 -9.86 15.94 15.49
C HIS A 377 -8.92 14.73 15.43
N LEU A 378 -9.21 13.72 14.57
CA LEU A 378 -8.25 12.65 14.30
C LEU A 378 -6.95 13.20 13.73
N ALA A 379 -7.01 14.12 12.77
CA ALA A 379 -5.82 14.73 12.18
C ALA A 379 -5.03 15.54 13.20
N GLU A 380 -5.70 16.25 14.11
CA GLU A 380 -5.05 16.96 15.22
C GLU A 380 -4.32 16.00 16.16
N ILE A 381 -4.91 14.84 16.53
CA ILE A 381 -4.25 13.79 17.33
C ILE A 381 -2.97 13.31 16.64
N CYS A 382 -3.07 12.96 15.37
CA CYS A 382 -1.95 12.44 14.59
C CYS A 382 -0.78 13.44 14.49
N GLY A 383 -1.09 14.73 14.53
CA GLY A 383 -0.09 15.81 14.53
C GLY A 383 0.66 16.00 15.85
N GLN A 384 0.25 15.32 16.95
CA GLN A 384 0.90 15.47 18.26
C GLN A 384 2.05 14.46 18.49
N SER A 385 2.40 13.64 17.52
CA SER A 385 3.50 12.69 17.67
C SER A 385 4.85 13.41 17.79
N VAL A 386 5.50 13.32 18.93
CA VAL A 386 6.83 13.89 19.18
C VAL A 386 7.96 12.98 18.69
N PHE A 387 7.68 11.70 18.51
CA PHE A 387 8.52 10.72 17.83
C PHE A 387 7.64 9.63 17.21
N GLN A 388 8.18 8.93 16.22
CA GLN A 388 7.46 7.92 15.47
C GLN A 388 7.60 6.53 16.09
N TRP A 389 6.72 5.59 15.73
CA TRP A 389 6.85 4.17 16.09
C TRP A 389 8.17 3.57 15.60
N ARG A 390 8.58 3.88 14.35
CA ARG A 390 9.88 3.43 13.81
C ARG A 390 11.04 3.79 14.74
N GLU A 391 11.09 5.01 15.24
CA GLU A 391 12.16 5.48 16.13
C GLU A 391 12.19 4.71 17.45
N ALA A 392 11.02 4.42 18.02
CA ALA A 392 10.93 3.58 19.21
C ALA A 392 11.45 2.15 18.97
N VAL A 393 11.08 1.52 17.86
CA VAL A 393 11.57 0.20 17.48
C VAL A 393 13.08 0.22 17.23
N MET A 394 13.57 1.17 16.46
CA MET A 394 15.00 1.33 16.17
C MET A 394 15.83 1.51 17.44
N TYR A 395 15.34 2.34 18.36
CA TYR A 395 15.99 2.53 19.66
C TYR A 395 16.07 1.22 20.46
N TYR A 396 14.97 0.47 20.50
CA TYR A 396 14.92 -0.82 21.20
C TYR A 396 15.88 -1.82 20.56
N GLU A 397 15.84 -2.00 19.25
CA GLU A 397 16.69 -2.95 18.52
C GLU A 397 18.17 -2.56 18.63
N ASN A 398 18.52 -1.30 18.55
CA ASN A 398 19.88 -0.83 18.77
C ASN A 398 20.43 -1.24 20.16
N ARG A 399 19.62 -1.07 21.21
CA ARG A 399 20.02 -1.47 22.56
C ARG A 399 20.07 -2.98 22.77
N CYS A 400 19.13 -3.73 22.22
CA CYS A 400 19.00 -5.17 22.48
C CYS A 400 19.81 -6.01 21.50
N LEU A 401 19.88 -5.62 20.23
CA LEU A 401 20.52 -6.36 19.14
C LEU A 401 21.85 -5.75 18.70
N LYS A 402 22.21 -4.59 19.28
CA LYS A 402 23.44 -3.86 18.97
C LYS A 402 23.55 -3.50 17.47
N HIS A 403 22.43 -3.20 16.84
CA HIS A 403 22.43 -2.68 15.47
C HIS A 403 23.11 -1.33 15.47
N GLU A 404 24.02 -1.12 14.55
CA GLU A 404 24.60 0.19 14.33
C GLU A 404 23.57 1.09 13.60
N LEU A 405 23.31 2.27 14.18
CA LEU A 405 22.56 3.31 13.47
C LEU A 405 23.40 3.83 12.30
N GLU A 406 22.75 4.31 11.26
CA GLU A 406 23.45 5.02 10.20
C GLU A 406 24.19 6.24 10.79
N GLU A 407 25.36 6.56 10.28
CA GLU A 407 26.21 7.62 10.78
C GLU A 407 25.43 8.96 10.81
N GLY A 408 25.31 9.54 12.01
CA GLY A 408 24.56 10.79 12.24
C GLY A 408 23.05 10.63 12.48
N GLU A 409 22.51 9.41 12.58
CA GLU A 409 21.10 9.19 12.90
C GLU A 409 20.85 9.39 14.40
N ASP A 410 20.25 10.52 14.76
CA ASP A 410 19.73 10.80 16.10
C ASP A 410 18.21 10.57 16.11
N LEU A 411 17.80 9.40 16.60
CA LEU A 411 16.41 8.94 16.59
C LEU A 411 15.44 9.85 17.34
N PHE A 412 15.92 10.58 18.31
CA PHE A 412 15.09 11.45 19.17
C PHE A 412 15.51 12.92 19.08
N ARG A 413 16.09 13.33 17.96
CA ARG A 413 16.52 14.70 17.75
C ARG A 413 15.39 15.69 17.96
N GLY A 414 15.59 16.61 18.91
CA GLY A 414 14.59 17.62 19.25
C GLY A 414 13.46 17.14 20.15
N VAL A 415 13.49 15.89 20.63
CA VAL A 415 12.55 15.39 21.63
C VAL A 415 13.07 15.75 23.02
N ASP A 416 12.32 16.57 23.74
CA ASP A 416 12.61 16.93 25.15
C ASP A 416 11.35 16.74 26.03
N GLN A 417 11.52 16.79 27.33
CA GLN A 417 10.43 16.57 28.28
C GLN A 417 9.33 17.64 28.12
N ALA A 418 9.68 18.88 27.83
CA ALA A 418 8.72 19.97 27.68
C ALA A 418 7.83 19.74 26.44
N GLY A 419 8.40 19.27 25.32
CA GLY A 419 7.66 18.90 24.12
C GLY A 419 6.73 17.72 24.37
N VAL A 420 7.17 16.70 25.11
CA VAL A 420 6.34 15.53 25.49
C VAL A 420 5.16 15.98 26.37
N ASP A 421 5.40 16.80 27.38
CA ASP A 421 4.36 17.31 28.29
C ASP A 421 3.34 18.16 27.51
N ALA A 422 3.79 19.05 26.63
CA ALA A 422 2.93 19.87 25.80
C ALA A 422 2.05 19.02 24.84
N ALA A 423 2.62 17.99 24.22
CA ALA A 423 1.87 17.05 23.38
C ALA A 423 0.83 16.28 24.20
N ALA A 424 1.18 15.82 25.40
CA ALA A 424 0.26 15.11 26.29
C ALA A 424 -0.93 16.01 26.73
N ASP A 425 -0.70 17.28 27.01
CA ASP A 425 -1.76 18.23 27.35
C ASP A 425 -2.66 18.50 26.13
N ALA A 426 -2.07 18.73 24.96
CA ALA A 426 -2.82 18.89 23.71
C ALA A 426 -3.70 17.68 23.41
N LEU A 427 -3.17 16.46 23.54
CA LEU A 427 -3.92 15.21 23.33
C LEU A 427 -5.12 15.09 24.27
N ARG A 428 -5.00 15.48 25.55
CA ARG A 428 -6.13 15.46 26.49
C ARG A 428 -7.27 16.40 26.06
N ASP A 429 -6.92 17.57 25.52
CA ASP A 429 -7.93 18.53 25.06
C ASP A 429 -8.58 18.09 23.75
N ILE A 430 -7.79 17.54 22.81
CA ILE A 430 -8.31 17.01 21.55
C ILE A 430 -9.22 15.78 21.83
N TYR A 431 -8.84 14.94 22.78
CA TYR A 431 -9.66 13.78 23.18
C TYR A 431 -11.06 14.20 23.66
N LYS A 432 -11.18 15.29 24.45
CA LYS A 432 -12.49 15.82 24.85
C LYS A 432 -13.34 16.23 23.65
N LYS A 433 -12.75 16.94 22.67
CA LYS A 433 -13.43 17.34 21.43
C LYS A 433 -13.84 16.12 20.60
N LEU A 434 -12.99 15.09 20.55
CA LEU A 434 -13.27 13.83 19.86
C LEU A 434 -14.47 13.10 20.48
N LEU A 435 -14.57 13.09 21.82
CA LEU A 435 -15.73 12.52 22.53
C LEU A 435 -17.03 13.26 22.16
N GLU A 436 -17.01 14.58 22.02
CA GLU A 436 -18.18 15.36 21.58
C GLU A 436 -18.63 14.92 20.17
N SER A 437 -17.69 14.81 19.22
CA SER A 437 -17.98 14.31 17.88
C SER A 437 -18.54 12.87 17.93
N THR A 438 -17.91 12.00 18.73
CA THR A 438 -18.38 10.60 18.88
C THR A 438 -19.79 10.52 19.47
N GLN A 439 -20.13 11.39 20.44
CA GLN A 439 -21.48 11.46 21.00
C GLN A 439 -22.54 11.88 19.96
N ALA A 440 -22.14 12.68 18.98
CA ALA A 440 -22.98 13.13 17.88
C ALA A 440 -23.20 12.08 16.76
N MET A 441 -22.57 10.91 16.88
CA MET A 441 -22.70 9.80 15.92
C MET A 441 -23.88 8.88 16.27
N PRO A 442 -24.49 8.20 15.26
CA PRO A 442 -25.43 7.12 15.50
C PRO A 442 -24.81 5.97 16.31
N GLU A 443 -25.60 5.31 17.15
CA GLU A 443 -25.13 4.22 18.02
C GLU A 443 -24.44 3.09 17.25
N THR A 444 -24.95 2.75 16.08
CA THR A 444 -24.35 1.73 15.19
C THR A 444 -22.93 2.10 14.70
N LYS A 445 -22.58 3.38 14.68
CA LYS A 445 -21.24 3.87 14.31
C LYS A 445 -20.31 3.98 15.52
N LYS A 446 -20.83 4.21 16.72
CA LYS A 446 -20.03 4.27 17.95
C LYS A 446 -19.39 2.92 18.28
N GLN A 447 -20.10 1.82 18.08
CA GLN A 447 -19.60 0.47 18.36
C GLN A 447 -18.40 0.07 17.47
N MET A 448 -18.29 0.64 16.26
CA MET A 448 -17.17 0.39 15.35
C MET A 448 -15.88 1.14 15.72
N GLN A 449 -15.91 2.02 16.72
CA GLN A 449 -14.80 2.92 17.07
C GLN A 449 -14.25 2.69 18.47
N LEU A 450 -14.89 1.81 19.24
CA LEU A 450 -14.45 1.42 20.59
C LEU A 450 -13.65 0.10 20.59
N LEU A 451 -13.37 -0.48 19.42
CA LEU A 451 -12.52 -1.64 19.20
C LEU A 451 -11.18 -1.22 18.63
#